data_8f2316911e813d1991d940a3d2b8f01f
#
_entry.id   8f2316911e813d1991d940a3d2b8f01f
#
_cell.length_a   1.000
_cell.length_b   1.000
_cell.length_c   1.000
_cell.angle_alpha   90.00
_cell.angle_beta   90.00
_cell.angle_gamma   90.00
#
_symmetry.space_group_name_H-M   'P 1'
#
loop_
_entity.id
_entity.type
_entity.pdbx_description
1 polymer ?
#
loop_
_entity_poly.entity_id
_entity_poly.type
_entity_poly.pdbx_seq_one_letter_code
_entity_poly.pdbx_strand_id
1 'polypeptide(L)'
;MMFELTERRQQKLQTEIARLAQPARRWVSFDFFSDAEIASLAELAEAQTFRQAQSEIVHRENRVFQDFDVCFPAPRIGAFDQLAGSLESGFCAAGATLRDNPFTARFRLDDFAIQRYPAGSRGIGIHRDGKRYKHIVVIITLAGRSRLFSTATRDGQQRRPIDDRPGRLVLLSADGFAGRHDEDARPLHGVDQVQGGRLSIGLRSSG
;
A
#
# COMPACT_ATOMS: atom_id res chain seq x y z
N MET A 1 -14.83 10.63 -11.89
CA MET A 1 -15.80 9.67 -11.31
C MET A 1 -15.50 9.56 -9.82
N MET A 2 -16.54 9.62 -8.96
CA MET A 2 -16.35 9.45 -7.51
C MET A 2 -16.14 7.97 -7.17
N PHE A 3 -15.15 7.69 -6.33
CA PHE A 3 -14.99 6.38 -5.73
C PHE A 3 -16.13 6.13 -4.72
N GLU A 4 -16.88 5.05 -4.92
CA GLU A 4 -18.01 4.69 -4.06
C GLU A 4 -17.72 3.40 -3.29
N LEU A 5 -17.95 3.44 -1.98
CA LEU A 5 -17.86 2.28 -1.10
C LEU A 5 -19.21 1.54 -1.07
N THR A 6 -19.46 0.70 -2.07
CA THR A 6 -20.68 -0.12 -2.16
C THR A 6 -20.72 -1.17 -1.04
N GLU A 7 -21.90 -1.71 -0.73
CA GLU A 7 -22.07 -2.81 0.24
C GLU A 7 -21.18 -4.00 -0.07
N ARG A 8 -21.06 -4.39 -1.36
CA ARG A 8 -20.18 -5.47 -1.80
C ARG A 8 -18.71 -5.19 -1.47
N ARG A 9 -18.25 -3.94 -1.67
CA ARG A 9 -16.89 -3.53 -1.29
C ARG A 9 -16.70 -3.55 0.21
N GLN A 10 -17.69 -3.08 0.96
CA GLN A 10 -17.66 -3.09 2.42
C GLN A 10 -17.55 -4.52 2.98
N GLN A 11 -18.36 -5.47 2.48
CA GLN A 11 -18.28 -6.89 2.85
C GLN A 11 -16.90 -7.48 2.51
N LYS A 12 -16.32 -7.09 1.38
CA LYS A 12 -14.99 -7.54 0.99
C LYS A 12 -13.91 -7.00 1.92
N LEU A 13 -13.98 -5.72 2.30
CA LEU A 13 -13.08 -5.15 3.31
C LEU A 13 -13.18 -5.89 4.65
N GLN A 14 -14.39 -6.19 5.13
CA GLN A 14 -14.60 -6.97 6.36
C GLN A 14 -13.90 -8.33 6.30
N THR A 15 -14.10 -9.05 5.21
CA THR A 15 -13.48 -10.37 5.00
C THR A 15 -11.95 -10.27 4.99
N GLU A 16 -11.39 -9.31 4.26
CA GLU A 16 -9.95 -9.23 4.07
C GLU A 16 -9.23 -8.60 5.28
N ILE A 17 -9.88 -7.70 6.01
CA ILE A 17 -9.35 -7.19 7.30
C ILE A 17 -9.36 -8.31 8.34
N ALA A 18 -10.42 -9.11 8.44
CA ALA A 18 -10.46 -10.29 9.32
C ALA A 18 -9.35 -11.29 8.95
N ARG A 19 -9.10 -11.49 7.65
CA ARG A 19 -8.03 -12.35 7.15
C ARG A 19 -6.64 -11.79 7.47
N LEU A 20 -6.42 -10.47 7.31
CA LEU A 20 -5.15 -9.82 7.66
C LEU A 20 -4.89 -9.88 9.18
N ALA A 21 -5.94 -9.87 10.00
CA ALA A 21 -5.83 -9.98 11.46
C ALA A 21 -5.39 -11.37 11.94
N GLN A 22 -5.46 -12.42 11.09
CA GLN A 22 -4.97 -13.76 11.46
C GLN A 22 -3.48 -13.74 11.82
N PRO A 23 -3.03 -14.52 12.83
CA PRO A 23 -1.67 -14.46 13.36
C PRO A 23 -0.55 -14.63 12.33
N ALA A 24 -0.75 -15.47 11.31
CA ALA A 24 0.27 -15.75 10.28
C ALA A 24 0.23 -14.79 9.08
N ARG A 25 -0.75 -13.87 9.03
CA ARG A 25 -0.92 -12.97 7.88
C ARG A 25 -0.29 -11.62 8.13
N ARG A 26 0.44 -11.11 7.12
CA ARG A 26 1.04 -9.77 7.14
C ARG A 26 0.63 -8.95 5.92
N TRP A 27 -0.03 -9.58 4.97
CA TRP A 27 -0.58 -8.92 3.79
C TRP A 27 -1.77 -9.67 3.23
N VAL A 28 -2.62 -8.92 2.53
CA VAL A 28 -3.72 -9.42 1.69
C VAL A 28 -3.75 -8.64 0.38
N SER A 29 -4.30 -9.26 -0.66
CA SER A 29 -4.52 -8.61 -1.96
C SER A 29 -5.81 -9.15 -2.56
N PHE A 30 -6.67 -8.26 -3.08
CA PHE A 30 -7.98 -8.61 -3.59
C PHE A 30 -8.47 -7.60 -4.63
N ASP A 31 -9.31 -8.04 -5.57
CA ASP A 31 -9.93 -7.16 -6.56
C ASP A 31 -10.87 -6.17 -5.87
N PHE A 32 -10.73 -4.90 -6.16
CA PHE A 32 -11.44 -3.85 -5.44
C PHE A 32 -11.92 -2.70 -6.32
N PHE A 33 -11.14 -2.30 -7.31
CA PHE A 33 -11.44 -1.21 -8.22
C PHE A 33 -11.88 -1.73 -9.59
N SER A 34 -12.75 -0.99 -10.26
CA SER A 34 -13.04 -1.18 -11.67
C SER A 34 -11.94 -0.58 -12.55
N ASP A 35 -11.85 -1.03 -13.80
CA ASP A 35 -10.89 -0.51 -14.77
C ASP A 35 -11.08 1.01 -15.00
N ALA A 36 -12.32 1.50 -15.00
CA ALA A 36 -12.63 2.92 -15.16
C ALA A 36 -12.14 3.76 -13.96
N GLU A 37 -12.25 3.27 -12.73
CA GLU A 37 -11.70 3.96 -11.54
C GLU A 37 -10.19 3.99 -11.57
N ILE A 38 -9.56 2.88 -11.95
CA ILE A 38 -8.10 2.80 -12.08
C ILE A 38 -7.61 3.75 -13.17
N ALA A 39 -8.25 3.81 -14.33
CA ALA A 39 -7.90 4.74 -15.40
C ALA A 39 -8.00 6.20 -14.95
N SER A 40 -9.10 6.57 -14.27
CA SER A 40 -9.26 7.93 -13.72
C SER A 40 -8.22 8.28 -12.67
N LEU A 41 -7.87 7.35 -11.77
CA LEU A 41 -6.82 7.56 -10.77
C LEU A 41 -5.43 7.65 -11.41
N ALA A 42 -5.17 6.87 -12.47
CA ALA A 42 -3.91 6.90 -13.21
C ALA A 42 -3.71 8.26 -13.90
N GLU A 43 -4.72 8.79 -14.58
CA GLU A 43 -4.68 10.11 -15.21
C GLU A 43 -4.37 11.22 -14.18
N LEU A 44 -5.07 11.21 -13.04
CA LEU A 44 -4.82 12.18 -11.97
C LEU A 44 -3.43 12.03 -11.34
N ALA A 45 -2.94 10.80 -11.21
CA ALA A 45 -1.62 10.51 -10.67
C ALA A 45 -0.50 10.95 -11.62
N GLU A 46 -0.63 10.71 -12.93
CA GLU A 46 0.35 11.15 -13.94
C GLU A 46 0.44 12.67 -14.05
N ALA A 47 -0.65 13.40 -13.77
CA ALA A 47 -0.67 14.85 -13.76
C ALA A 47 0.08 15.49 -12.58
N GLN A 48 0.56 14.70 -11.61
CA GLN A 48 1.29 15.23 -10.45
C GLN A 48 2.74 15.56 -10.80
N THR A 49 3.34 16.43 -9.96
CA THR A 49 4.76 16.76 -10.08
C THR A 49 5.61 15.71 -9.39
N PHE A 50 6.52 15.10 -10.12
CA PHE A 50 7.45 14.10 -9.62
C PHE A 50 8.85 14.66 -9.46
N ARG A 51 9.57 14.10 -8.51
CA ARG A 51 11.03 14.24 -8.37
C ARG A 51 11.66 12.86 -8.29
N GLN A 52 12.90 12.73 -8.66
CA GLN A 52 13.62 11.50 -8.46
C GLN A 52 13.68 11.16 -6.97
N ALA A 53 13.39 9.91 -6.62
CA ALA A 53 13.60 9.42 -5.26
C ALA A 53 15.09 9.40 -4.94
N GLN A 54 15.43 9.45 -3.65
CA GLN A 54 16.80 9.22 -3.20
C GLN A 54 17.21 7.80 -3.63
N SER A 55 18.28 7.68 -4.39
CA SER A 55 18.67 6.41 -5.02
C SER A 55 18.95 5.27 -4.02
N GLU A 56 19.37 5.62 -2.80
CA GLU A 56 19.59 4.68 -1.72
C GLU A 56 19.21 5.31 -0.37
N ILE A 57 18.43 4.58 0.43
CA ILE A 57 18.19 4.90 1.83
C ILE A 57 19.08 4.01 2.68
N VAL A 58 19.88 4.64 3.55
CA VAL A 58 20.74 3.94 4.51
C VAL A 58 20.20 4.16 5.91
N HIS A 59 19.88 3.09 6.60
CA HIS A 59 19.50 3.12 8.01
C HIS A 59 20.25 2.03 8.77
N ARG A 60 21.23 2.42 9.60
CA ARG A 60 22.21 1.53 10.23
C ARG A 60 22.94 0.70 9.16
N GLU A 61 22.91 -0.61 9.27
CA GLU A 61 23.52 -1.54 8.30
C GLU A 61 22.63 -1.85 7.09
N ASN A 62 21.37 -1.39 7.09
CA ASN A 62 20.43 -1.70 6.03
C ASN A 62 20.49 -0.65 4.94
N ARG A 63 20.66 -1.10 3.71
CA ARG A 63 20.62 -0.30 2.49
C ARG A 63 19.45 -0.71 1.64
N VAL A 64 18.66 0.27 1.20
CA VAL A 64 17.50 0.06 0.33
C VAL A 64 17.64 0.94 -0.88
N PHE A 65 17.88 0.35 -2.04
CA PHE A 65 17.90 1.10 -3.28
C PHE A 65 16.48 1.51 -3.68
N GLN A 66 16.36 2.65 -4.34
CA GLN A 66 15.14 3.16 -4.92
C GLN A 66 15.43 3.64 -6.35
N ASP A 67 14.69 3.11 -7.31
CA ASP A 67 14.85 3.41 -8.72
C ASP A 67 13.48 3.81 -9.31
N PHE A 68 12.97 4.96 -8.86
CA PHE A 68 11.69 5.51 -9.28
C PHE A 68 11.63 7.02 -9.01
N ASP A 69 10.66 7.67 -9.66
CA ASP A 69 10.25 9.03 -9.34
C ASP A 69 9.12 9.00 -8.30
N VAL A 70 9.04 10.02 -7.46
CA VAL A 70 8.05 10.12 -6.40
C VAL A 70 7.41 11.51 -6.35
N CYS A 71 6.10 11.55 -6.24
CA CYS A 71 5.36 12.68 -5.71
C CYS A 71 5.12 12.42 -4.23
N PHE A 72 5.84 13.15 -3.36
CA PHE A 72 5.71 13.04 -1.90
C PHE A 72 6.08 14.35 -1.19
N PRO A 73 5.23 14.83 -0.25
CA PRO A 73 3.87 14.36 0.00
C PRO A 73 2.97 14.63 -1.21
N ALA A 74 2.19 13.64 -1.60
CA ALA A 74 1.21 13.86 -2.66
C ALA A 74 -0.01 14.60 -2.10
N PRO A 75 -0.65 15.48 -2.91
CA PRO A 75 -1.76 16.27 -2.43
C PRO A 75 -2.99 15.39 -2.17
N ARG A 76 -3.49 15.42 -0.94
CA ARG A 76 -4.73 14.76 -0.56
C ARG A 76 -5.92 15.71 -0.81
N ILE A 77 -6.27 15.91 -2.08
CA ILE A 77 -7.36 16.79 -2.53
C ILE A 77 -8.24 16.09 -3.58
N GLY A 78 -9.45 16.55 -3.77
CA GLY A 78 -10.37 16.06 -4.80
C GLY A 78 -10.59 14.55 -4.73
N ALA A 79 -10.38 13.84 -5.84
CA ALA A 79 -10.59 12.39 -5.91
C ALA A 79 -9.64 11.58 -5.00
N PHE A 80 -8.43 12.05 -4.73
CA PHE A 80 -7.52 11.40 -3.80
C PHE A 80 -8.00 11.50 -2.35
N ASP A 81 -8.56 12.64 -1.95
CA ASP A 81 -9.15 12.78 -0.61
C ASP A 81 -10.41 11.92 -0.47
N GLN A 82 -11.26 11.89 -1.49
CA GLN A 82 -12.44 11.02 -1.51
C GLN A 82 -12.06 9.53 -1.42
N LEU A 83 -11.05 9.10 -2.17
CA LEU A 83 -10.53 7.73 -2.09
C LEU A 83 -10.04 7.41 -0.68
N ALA A 84 -9.18 8.26 -0.11
CA ALA A 84 -8.63 8.04 1.22
C ALA A 84 -9.73 8.03 2.30
N GLY A 85 -10.64 9.00 2.27
CA GLY A 85 -11.77 9.07 3.22
C GLY A 85 -12.73 7.89 3.14
N SER A 86 -13.02 7.42 1.91
CA SER A 86 -13.84 6.21 1.72
C SER A 86 -13.15 4.96 2.24
N LEU A 87 -11.85 4.80 1.99
CA LEU A 87 -11.05 3.68 2.52
C LEU A 87 -10.97 3.74 4.05
N GLU A 88 -10.72 4.92 4.64
CA GLU A 88 -10.73 5.11 6.10
C GLU A 88 -12.04 4.66 6.73
N SER A 89 -13.15 5.14 6.20
CA SER A 89 -14.50 4.78 6.67
C SER A 89 -14.74 3.28 6.53
N GLY A 90 -14.37 2.70 5.39
CA GLY A 90 -14.50 1.27 5.13
C GLY A 90 -13.67 0.40 6.06
N PHE A 91 -12.42 0.78 6.33
CA PHE A 91 -11.55 0.06 7.25
C PHE A 91 -12.04 0.16 8.70
N CYS A 92 -12.45 1.35 9.14
CA CYS A 92 -13.02 1.52 10.48
C CYS A 92 -14.28 0.68 10.66
N ALA A 93 -15.20 0.68 9.69
CA ALA A 93 -16.41 -0.14 9.73
C ALA A 93 -16.08 -1.65 9.69
N ALA A 94 -15.10 -2.07 8.88
CA ALA A 94 -14.65 -3.45 8.85
C ALA A 94 -14.01 -3.89 10.18
N GLY A 95 -13.15 -3.05 10.75
CA GLY A 95 -12.50 -3.31 12.03
C GLY A 95 -13.48 -3.42 13.19
N ALA A 96 -14.52 -2.59 13.19
CA ALA A 96 -15.56 -2.61 14.23
C ALA A 96 -16.36 -3.92 14.27
N THR A 97 -16.33 -4.74 13.22
CA THR A 97 -16.98 -6.06 13.21
C THR A 97 -16.13 -7.14 13.89
N LEU A 98 -14.85 -6.87 14.15
CA LEU A 98 -13.95 -7.82 14.79
C LEU A 98 -14.03 -7.70 16.31
N ARG A 99 -13.80 -8.82 17.01
CA ARG A 99 -13.75 -8.84 18.48
C ARG A 99 -12.75 -7.82 19.03
N ASP A 100 -11.57 -7.77 18.40
CA ASP A 100 -10.50 -6.82 18.73
C ASP A 100 -10.30 -5.91 17.52
N ASN A 101 -10.88 -4.71 17.58
CA ASN A 101 -10.77 -3.75 16.48
C ASN A 101 -9.30 -3.37 16.25
N PRO A 102 -8.73 -3.65 15.06
CA PRO A 102 -7.33 -3.36 14.77
C PRO A 102 -7.05 -1.87 14.49
N PHE A 103 -8.08 -1.03 14.44
CA PHE A 103 -7.96 0.39 14.17
C PHE A 103 -8.33 1.23 15.39
N THR A 104 -7.61 2.34 15.60
CA THR A 104 -7.96 3.33 16.61
C THR A 104 -9.06 4.28 16.10
N ALA A 105 -9.73 4.99 17.01
CA ALA A 105 -10.73 6.01 16.65
C ALA A 105 -10.14 7.19 15.83
N ARG A 106 -8.82 7.36 15.85
CA ARG A 106 -8.10 8.41 15.12
C ARG A 106 -7.46 7.91 13.82
N PHE A 107 -7.76 6.69 13.39
CA PHE A 107 -7.18 6.14 12.16
C PHE A 107 -7.43 7.06 10.96
N ARG A 108 -6.35 7.45 10.29
CA ARG A 108 -6.32 8.26 9.07
C ARG A 108 -5.24 7.76 8.13
N LEU A 109 -5.49 7.87 6.83
CA LEU A 109 -4.49 7.65 5.77
C LEU A 109 -3.89 9.01 5.40
N ASP A 110 -3.03 9.53 6.25
CA ASP A 110 -2.50 10.90 6.21
C ASP A 110 -1.15 11.04 5.50
N ASP A 111 -0.44 9.95 5.27
CA ASP A 111 0.81 9.92 4.48
C ASP A 111 0.52 9.34 3.09
N PHE A 112 0.60 10.19 2.06
CA PHE A 112 0.24 9.85 0.70
C PHE A 112 1.42 10.04 -0.24
N ALA A 113 1.75 8.99 -1.01
CA ALA A 113 2.80 9.00 -2.00
C ALA A 113 2.32 8.43 -3.33
N ILE A 114 2.77 9.01 -4.44
CA ILE A 114 2.63 8.42 -5.78
C ILE A 114 4.03 8.08 -6.27
N GLN A 115 4.22 6.84 -6.72
CA GLN A 115 5.50 6.33 -7.21
C GLN A 115 5.37 5.96 -8.69
N ARG A 116 6.30 6.48 -9.51
CA ARG A 116 6.37 6.22 -10.94
C ARG A 116 7.71 5.58 -11.27
N TYR A 117 7.65 4.32 -11.64
CA TYR A 117 8.82 3.52 -12.03
C TYR A 117 8.96 3.57 -13.54
N PRO A 118 10.11 3.97 -14.10
CA PRO A 118 10.33 3.91 -15.54
C PRO A 118 10.42 2.47 -16.04
N ALA A 119 10.28 2.28 -17.34
CA ALA A 119 10.51 0.98 -17.96
C ALA A 119 11.93 0.48 -17.68
N GLY A 120 12.07 -0.77 -17.26
CA GLY A 120 13.36 -1.36 -16.90
C GLY A 120 13.91 -0.92 -15.54
N SER A 121 13.13 -0.19 -14.75
CA SER A 121 13.49 0.15 -13.37
C SER A 121 13.84 -1.09 -12.56
N ARG A 122 14.85 -0.97 -11.71
CA ARG A 122 15.22 -2.00 -10.73
C ARG A 122 14.18 -2.15 -9.61
N GLY A 123 13.27 -1.19 -9.48
CA GLY A 123 12.22 -1.18 -8.46
C GLY A 123 12.66 -0.57 -7.14
N ILE A 124 12.24 -1.17 -6.04
CA ILE A 124 12.66 -0.83 -4.67
C ILE A 124 13.15 -2.07 -3.95
N GLY A 125 14.30 -1.95 -3.29
CA GLY A 125 14.93 -3.01 -2.53
C GLY A 125 14.09 -3.54 -1.38
N ILE A 126 14.47 -4.70 -0.84
CA ILE A 126 13.76 -5.33 0.28
C ILE A 126 13.83 -4.42 1.51
N HIS A 127 12.66 -4.04 2.01
CA HIS A 127 12.51 -3.14 3.15
C HIS A 127 11.27 -3.46 3.99
N ARG A 128 11.19 -2.85 5.14
CA ARG A 128 9.94 -2.67 5.91
C ARG A 128 9.57 -1.20 5.87
N ASP A 129 8.29 -0.90 5.79
CA ASP A 129 7.81 0.47 5.96
C ASP A 129 8.24 1.05 7.31
N GLY A 130 8.32 2.37 7.40
CA GLY A 130 8.80 3.07 8.59
C GLY A 130 8.00 2.73 9.85
N LYS A 131 8.66 2.71 11.02
CA LYS A 131 8.02 2.45 12.33
C LYS A 131 6.95 3.47 12.70
N ARG A 132 6.98 4.65 12.08
CA ARG A 132 5.98 5.71 12.27
C ARG A 132 4.61 5.33 11.71
N TYR A 133 4.57 4.40 10.74
CA TYR A 133 3.31 3.99 10.14
C TYR A 133 2.60 2.97 11.01
N LYS A 134 1.31 3.22 11.22
CA LYS A 134 0.46 2.45 12.12
C LYS A 134 -0.63 1.71 11.36
N HIS A 135 -1.09 0.63 11.95
CA HIS A 135 -2.19 -0.20 11.49
C HIS A 135 -1.94 -0.87 10.13
N ILE A 136 -2.08 -0.15 9.03
CA ILE A 136 -1.94 -0.70 7.67
C ILE A 136 -1.20 0.26 6.73
N VAL A 137 -0.59 -0.34 5.71
CA VAL A 137 -0.13 0.33 4.49
C VAL A 137 -0.98 -0.16 3.33
N VAL A 138 -1.48 0.77 2.55
CA VAL A 138 -2.29 0.53 1.36
C VAL A 138 -1.44 0.75 0.11
N ILE A 139 -1.47 -0.20 -0.82
CA ILE A 139 -0.81 -0.08 -2.12
C ILE A 139 -1.86 -0.32 -3.21
N ILE A 140 -1.93 0.61 -4.17
CA ILE A 140 -2.81 0.54 -5.33
C ILE A 140 -1.94 0.74 -6.57
N THR A 141 -1.74 -0.31 -7.36
CA THR A 141 -1.09 -0.18 -8.66
C THR A 141 -2.11 0.29 -9.68
N LEU A 142 -1.79 1.38 -10.36
CA LEU A 142 -2.67 2.05 -11.34
C LEU A 142 -2.34 1.66 -12.77
N ALA A 143 -1.05 1.45 -13.07
CA ALA A 143 -0.60 1.11 -14.41
C ALA A 143 0.71 0.31 -14.36
N GLY A 144 0.98 -0.39 -15.45
CA GLY A 144 2.22 -1.11 -15.67
C GLY A 144 2.24 -2.51 -15.07
N ARG A 145 3.42 -3.13 -15.11
CA ARG A 145 3.62 -4.50 -14.67
C ARG A 145 4.94 -4.63 -13.92
N SER A 146 4.88 -5.25 -12.75
CA SER A 146 6.03 -5.52 -11.90
C SER A 146 5.78 -6.76 -11.06
N ARG A 147 6.76 -7.14 -10.25
CA ARG A 147 6.57 -8.12 -9.19
C ARG A 147 6.69 -7.42 -7.83
N LEU A 148 5.56 -7.17 -7.19
CA LEU A 148 5.51 -6.90 -5.75
C LEU A 148 5.64 -8.24 -5.02
N PHE A 149 6.49 -8.32 -4.01
CA PHE A 149 6.70 -9.55 -3.25
C PHE A 149 6.94 -9.29 -1.77
N SER A 150 6.57 -10.26 -0.94
CA SER A 150 7.03 -10.36 0.45
C SER A 150 8.15 -11.39 0.57
N THR A 151 8.96 -11.30 1.62
CA THR A 151 10.05 -12.23 1.89
C THR A 151 10.24 -12.45 3.38
N ALA A 152 10.82 -13.59 3.78
CA ALA A 152 11.10 -13.90 5.17
C ALA A 152 12.32 -13.15 5.71
N THR A 153 13.32 -12.91 4.84
CA THR A 153 14.63 -12.38 5.23
C THR A 153 15.08 -11.24 4.31
N ARG A 154 16.04 -10.44 4.76
CA ARG A 154 16.58 -9.30 3.99
C ARG A 154 17.40 -9.71 2.77
N ASP A 155 17.95 -10.91 2.75
CA ASP A 155 18.62 -11.50 1.58
C ASP A 155 17.64 -12.06 0.54
N GLY A 156 16.34 -12.00 0.82
CA GLY A 156 15.28 -12.34 -0.12
C GLY A 156 14.92 -13.83 -0.16
N GLN A 157 15.17 -14.57 0.90
CA GLN A 157 14.72 -15.97 0.98
C GLN A 157 13.20 -16.06 1.10
N GLN A 158 12.63 -17.13 0.54
CA GLN A 158 11.19 -17.42 0.57
C GLN A 158 10.32 -16.27 0.02
N ARG A 159 10.72 -15.70 -1.11
CA ARG A 159 9.92 -14.68 -1.79
C ARG A 159 8.55 -15.24 -2.16
N ARG A 160 7.52 -14.51 -1.78
CA ARG A 160 6.12 -14.80 -2.13
C ARG A 160 5.58 -13.63 -2.94
N PRO A 161 5.20 -13.84 -4.21
CA PRO A 161 4.60 -12.78 -4.99
C PRO A 161 3.27 -12.33 -4.37
N ILE A 162 3.04 -11.02 -4.43
CA ILE A 162 1.77 -10.38 -4.06
C ILE A 162 1.16 -9.91 -5.37
N ASP A 163 -0.03 -10.36 -5.68
CA ASP A 163 -0.74 -9.92 -6.88
C ASP A 163 -1.21 -8.48 -6.68
N ASP A 164 -0.48 -7.55 -7.32
CA ASP A 164 -0.74 -6.11 -7.26
C ASP A 164 -1.11 -5.54 -8.64
N ARG A 165 -1.62 -6.36 -9.56
CA ARG A 165 -2.09 -5.86 -10.85
C ARG A 165 -3.13 -4.74 -10.66
N PRO A 166 -3.27 -3.81 -11.63
CA PRO A 166 -4.29 -2.76 -11.59
C PRO A 166 -5.68 -3.31 -11.26
N GLY A 167 -6.43 -2.58 -10.45
CA GLY A 167 -7.75 -3.01 -9.94
C GLY A 167 -7.70 -3.70 -8.57
N ARG A 168 -6.52 -4.09 -8.08
CA ARG A 168 -6.38 -4.71 -6.76
C ARG A 168 -6.07 -3.70 -5.66
N LEU A 169 -6.59 -3.99 -4.48
CA LEU A 169 -6.19 -3.34 -3.24
C LEU A 169 -5.25 -4.28 -2.49
N VAL A 170 -4.02 -3.82 -2.24
CA VAL A 170 -3.05 -4.54 -1.41
C VAL A 170 -2.96 -3.86 -0.06
N LEU A 171 -3.09 -4.64 1.01
CA LEU A 171 -2.92 -4.18 2.38
C LEU A 171 -1.75 -4.92 3.02
N LEU A 172 -0.81 -4.17 3.57
CA LEU A 172 0.25 -4.70 4.43
C LEU A 172 -0.05 -4.30 5.88
N SER A 173 0.18 -5.19 6.82
CA SER A 173 0.11 -4.82 8.24
C SER A 173 1.24 -3.86 8.61
N ALA A 174 0.97 -2.95 9.55
CA ALA A 174 1.94 -2.04 10.13
C ALA A 174 1.87 -2.09 11.66
N ASP A 175 2.68 -1.28 12.32
CA ASP A 175 2.77 -1.31 13.78
C ASP A 175 1.41 -1.06 14.45
N GLY A 176 1.07 -1.84 15.47
CA GLY A 176 -0.19 -1.78 16.22
C GLY A 176 -1.34 -2.58 15.60
N PHE A 177 -1.27 -3.01 14.34
CA PHE A 177 -2.36 -3.77 13.72
C PHE A 177 -2.56 -5.14 14.39
N ALA A 178 -3.78 -5.38 14.91
CA ALA A 178 -4.15 -6.62 15.61
C ALA A 178 -3.17 -6.98 16.74
N GLY A 179 -2.73 -5.97 17.50
CA GLY A 179 -1.81 -6.13 18.64
C GLY A 179 -0.37 -6.50 18.28
N ARG A 180 0.00 -6.44 17.00
CA ARG A 180 1.37 -6.73 16.53
C ARG A 180 2.23 -5.48 16.54
N HIS A 181 3.49 -5.63 16.90
CA HIS A 181 4.42 -4.52 17.01
C HIS A 181 5.76 -4.83 16.33
N ASP A 182 6.55 -3.77 16.11
CA ASP A 182 7.89 -3.82 15.57
C ASP A 182 8.01 -4.58 14.24
N GLU A 183 8.97 -5.50 14.16
CA GLU A 183 9.26 -6.27 12.95
C GLU A 183 8.20 -7.31 12.64
N ASP A 184 7.53 -7.85 13.66
CA ASP A 184 6.45 -8.80 13.49
C ASP A 184 5.22 -8.18 12.79
N ALA A 185 4.95 -6.91 13.07
CA ALA A 185 3.84 -6.20 12.43
C ALA A 185 4.10 -5.88 10.95
N ARG A 186 5.36 -5.65 10.55
CA ARG A 186 5.74 -5.04 9.27
C ARG A 186 6.45 -6.05 8.36
N PRO A 187 5.80 -6.56 7.30
CA PRO A 187 6.42 -7.52 6.40
C PRO A 187 7.61 -6.91 5.64
N LEU A 188 8.67 -7.71 5.46
CA LEU A 188 9.68 -7.41 4.46
C LEU A 188 9.07 -7.57 3.07
N HIS A 189 9.22 -6.56 2.23
CA HIS A 189 8.69 -6.56 0.87
C HIS A 189 9.56 -5.69 -0.06
N GLY A 190 9.34 -5.84 -1.34
CA GLY A 190 10.02 -5.07 -2.38
C GLY A 190 9.30 -5.17 -3.72
N VAL A 191 9.75 -4.38 -4.68
CA VAL A 191 9.27 -4.40 -6.07
C VAL A 191 10.47 -4.63 -6.97
N ASP A 192 10.36 -5.59 -7.89
CA ASP A 192 11.33 -5.83 -8.94
C ASP A 192 10.64 -6.21 -10.26
N GLN A 193 11.42 -6.53 -11.30
CA GLN A 193 10.90 -6.95 -12.60
C GLN A 193 9.89 -5.95 -13.19
N VAL A 194 10.19 -4.66 -13.14
CA VAL A 194 9.34 -3.63 -13.73
C VAL A 194 9.42 -3.71 -15.25
N GLN A 195 8.30 -4.07 -15.88
CA GLN A 195 8.17 -4.22 -17.33
C GLN A 195 7.26 -3.13 -17.88
N GLY A 196 7.78 -2.28 -18.79
CA GLY A 196 6.99 -1.18 -19.38
C GLY A 196 6.62 -0.04 -18.43
N GLY A 197 7.24 -0.01 -17.24
CA GLY A 197 6.95 0.96 -16.19
C GLY A 197 5.93 0.46 -15.16
N ARG A 198 5.73 1.28 -14.08
CA ARG A 198 4.72 1.05 -13.04
C ARG A 198 4.34 2.38 -12.41
N LEU A 199 3.04 2.62 -12.27
CA LEU A 199 2.50 3.75 -11.50
C LEU A 199 1.71 3.19 -10.31
N SER A 200 1.95 3.71 -9.12
CA SER A 200 1.24 3.24 -7.91
C SER A 200 1.03 4.35 -6.88
N ILE A 201 -0.03 4.19 -6.11
CA ILE A 201 -0.35 4.98 -4.92
C ILE A 201 -0.01 4.17 -3.68
N GLY A 202 0.64 4.81 -2.72
CA GLY A 202 0.83 4.32 -1.36
C GLY A 202 0.13 5.24 -0.36
N LEU A 203 -0.76 4.70 0.45
CA LEU A 203 -1.42 5.41 1.54
C LEU A 203 -1.04 4.77 2.88
N ARG A 204 -0.75 5.58 3.89
CA ARG A 204 -0.30 5.12 5.20
C ARG A 204 -0.92 5.96 6.30
N SER A 205 -1.02 5.38 7.49
CA SER A 205 -1.42 6.10 8.70
C SER A 205 -0.18 6.40 9.54
N SER A 206 0.01 7.65 9.94
CA SER A 206 1.12 8.04 10.82
C SER A 206 0.76 7.96 12.33
N GLY A 207 -0.49 7.62 12.68
CA GLY A 207 -0.97 7.38 14.05
C GLY A 207 -1.67 8.56 14.68
#